data_255c9e2fdfeff47e21951ec630a91bd1
#
_entry.id   255c9e2fdfeff47e21951ec630a91bd1
#
_cell.length_a   1.000
_cell.length_b   1.000
_cell.length_c   1.000
_cell.angle_alpha   90.00
_cell.angle_beta   90.00
_cell.angle_gamma   90.00
#
_symmetry.space_group_name_H-M   'P 1'
#
loop_
_entity.id
_entity.type
_entity.pdbx_description
1 polymer ?
#
loop_
_entity_poly.entity_id
_entity_poly.type
_entity_poly.pdbx_seq_one_letter_code
_entity_poly.pdbx_strand_id
1 'polypeptide(L)'
;QRAREDNAGRIKIAQVARATVAAFDMGFVARVVKAGGGETPADTLNDAVEVAEDMLTEGQADDAAQTFSAILGEDPNHAGAYGGLVRSHIALGDLDQAEAVLNGAPAEISSSSELEAASAQLELARQAADAGPVGELTAAVEADENNYQARFDLALALHANDDAEGAVTQLLELFRRDRDWNEGAAKTQLFTVFDALKANDPIVLNGRRKLSTLIFA
;
A
#
# COMPACT_ATOMS: atom_id res chain seq x y z
N GLN A 1 -8.38 -4.53 30.23
CA GLN A 1 -8.25 -5.70 29.34
C GLN A 1 -7.62 -5.26 28.01
N ARG A 2 -8.10 -4.19 27.34
CA ARG A 2 -7.51 -3.61 26.12
C ARG A 2 -6.02 -3.25 26.23
N ALA A 3 -5.59 -2.62 27.33
CA ALA A 3 -4.18 -2.24 27.53
C ALA A 3 -3.21 -3.45 27.67
N ARG A 4 -3.73 -4.64 27.99
CA ARG A 4 -2.92 -5.88 28.02
C ARG A 4 -2.81 -6.54 26.64
N GLU A 5 -3.82 -6.40 25.80
CA GLU A 5 -3.84 -6.91 24.42
C GLU A 5 -2.93 -6.06 23.52
N ASP A 6 -2.94 -4.72 23.66
CA ASP A 6 -2.02 -3.80 22.98
C ASP A 6 -0.55 -4.09 23.30
N ASN A 7 -0.26 -4.41 24.58
CA ASN A 7 1.10 -4.73 25.00
C ASN A 7 1.57 -6.10 24.47
N ALA A 8 0.67 -7.06 24.32
CA ALA A 8 0.98 -8.38 23.74
C ALA A 8 1.26 -8.30 22.22
N GLY A 9 0.57 -7.42 21.50
CA GLY A 9 0.84 -7.10 20.10
C GLY A 9 2.22 -6.47 19.91
N ARG A 10 2.53 -5.45 20.70
CA ARG A 10 3.84 -4.76 20.70
C ARG A 10 5.00 -5.72 21.00
N ILE A 11 4.82 -6.66 21.95
CA ILE A 11 5.84 -7.66 22.28
C ILE A 11 6.03 -8.66 21.15
N LYS A 12 4.97 -9.07 20.44
CA LYS A 12 5.07 -9.98 19.29
C LYS A 12 5.80 -9.34 18.10
N ILE A 13 5.48 -8.09 17.76
CA ILE A 13 6.15 -7.36 16.66
C ILE A 13 7.63 -7.14 17.01
N ALA A 14 7.94 -6.74 18.24
CA ALA A 14 9.33 -6.63 18.71
C ALA A 14 10.07 -7.97 18.74
N GLN A 15 9.36 -9.09 18.95
CA GLN A 15 9.94 -10.44 18.90
C GLN A 15 10.15 -10.93 17.47
N VAL A 16 9.21 -10.65 16.54
CA VAL A 16 9.38 -10.95 15.11
C VAL A 16 10.52 -10.13 14.54
N ALA A 17 10.57 -8.81 14.79
CA ALA A 17 11.68 -7.97 14.40
C ALA A 17 13.03 -8.45 14.94
N ARG A 18 13.10 -8.86 16.23
CA ARG A 18 14.32 -9.39 16.84
C ARG A 18 14.71 -10.77 16.30
N ALA A 19 13.77 -11.63 15.96
CA ALA A 19 14.06 -12.96 15.40
C ALA A 19 14.58 -12.87 13.96
N THR A 20 14.10 -11.90 13.18
CA THR A 20 14.55 -11.65 11.79
C THR A 20 15.92 -10.96 11.78
N VAL A 21 16.15 -10.00 12.69
CA VAL A 21 17.43 -9.29 12.86
C VAL A 21 18.56 -10.23 13.30
N ALA A 22 18.26 -11.31 14.02
CA ALA A 22 19.29 -12.28 14.45
C ALA A 22 19.86 -13.14 13.31
N ALA A 23 19.20 -13.18 12.13
CA ALA A 23 19.64 -13.93 10.95
C ALA A 23 20.26 -13.05 9.85
N PHE A 24 20.13 -11.72 9.97
CA PHE A 24 20.64 -10.79 8.97
C PHE A 24 22.00 -10.21 9.40
N ASP A 25 22.97 -10.18 8.46
CA ASP A 25 24.28 -9.59 8.70
C ASP A 25 24.15 -8.10 9.02
N MET A 26 24.24 -7.75 10.32
CA MET A 26 24.29 -6.37 10.82
C MET A 26 25.31 -5.50 10.05
N GLY A 27 26.23 -6.13 9.34
CA GLY A 27 27.19 -5.47 8.45
C GLY A 27 26.57 -4.85 7.19
N PHE A 28 25.37 -5.27 6.76
CA PHE A 28 24.71 -4.67 5.59
C PHE A 28 24.08 -3.32 5.95
N VAL A 29 23.27 -3.26 7.00
CA VAL A 29 22.68 -1.99 7.48
C VAL A 29 23.79 -1.01 7.89
N ALA A 30 24.82 -1.48 8.60
CA ALA A 30 25.98 -0.66 8.96
C ALA A 30 26.78 -0.18 7.74
N ARG A 31 26.77 -0.91 6.61
CA ARG A 31 27.43 -0.49 5.35
C ARG A 31 26.58 0.52 4.60
N VAL A 32 25.26 0.36 4.56
CA VAL A 32 24.33 1.34 3.97
C VAL A 32 24.39 2.65 4.77
N VAL A 33 24.31 2.58 6.09
CA VAL A 33 24.47 3.69 7.01
C VAL A 33 25.82 4.41 6.83
N LYS A 34 26.91 3.67 6.61
CA LYS A 34 28.25 4.22 6.43
C LYS A 34 28.51 4.76 5.01
N ALA A 35 27.77 4.30 4.01
CA ALA A 35 27.88 4.76 2.62
C ALA A 35 27.03 6.00 2.34
N GLY A 36 25.93 6.23 3.09
CA GLY A 36 24.98 7.32 2.88
C GLY A 36 25.48 8.72 3.22
N GLY A 37 26.58 8.87 3.98
CA GLY A 37 27.19 10.18 4.24
C GLY A 37 26.30 11.20 4.97
N GLY A 38 25.20 10.76 5.59
CA GLY A 38 24.29 11.60 6.35
C GLY A 38 24.99 12.25 7.55
N GLU A 39 24.71 13.54 7.80
CA GLU A 39 25.34 14.30 8.90
C GLU A 39 24.73 13.97 10.27
N THR A 40 23.52 13.38 10.29
CA THR A 40 22.81 13.00 11.52
C THR A 40 22.32 11.53 11.45
N PRO A 41 22.06 10.88 12.61
CA PRO A 41 21.46 9.53 12.62
C PRO A 41 20.10 9.47 11.88
N ALA A 42 19.30 10.53 11.91
CA ALA A 42 18.03 10.62 11.21
C ALA A 42 18.22 10.67 9.68
N ASP A 43 19.20 11.43 9.18
CA ASP A 43 19.53 11.48 7.75
C ASP A 43 19.95 10.10 7.24
N THR A 44 20.75 9.39 8.05
CA THR A 44 21.22 8.04 7.73
C THR A 44 20.07 7.02 7.66
N LEU A 45 19.04 7.15 8.52
CA LEU A 45 17.84 6.26 8.45
C LEU A 45 16.98 6.60 7.24
N ASN A 46 16.84 7.87 6.87
CA ASN A 46 16.16 8.28 5.65
C ASN A 46 16.85 7.75 4.39
N ASP A 47 18.19 7.84 4.31
CA ASP A 47 18.97 7.24 3.23
C ASP A 47 18.74 5.71 3.13
N ALA A 48 18.65 5.03 4.27
CA ALA A 48 18.34 3.60 4.31
C ALA A 48 16.90 3.30 3.85
N VAL A 49 15.94 4.17 4.13
CA VAL A 49 14.57 4.08 3.60
C VAL A 49 14.58 4.20 2.08
N GLU A 50 15.30 5.18 1.50
CA GLU A 50 15.39 5.32 0.04
C GLU A 50 15.97 4.06 -0.62
N VAL A 51 17.03 3.48 -0.05
CA VAL A 51 17.59 2.21 -0.55
C VAL A 51 16.58 1.07 -0.48
N ALA A 52 15.80 0.96 0.60
CA ALA A 52 14.78 -0.06 0.74
C ALA A 52 13.60 0.15 -0.23
N GLU A 53 13.24 1.39 -0.54
CA GLU A 53 12.26 1.73 -1.58
C GLU A 53 12.75 1.33 -2.97
N ASP A 54 14.03 1.56 -3.28
CA ASP A 54 14.64 1.12 -4.53
C ASP A 54 14.60 -0.41 -4.66
N MET A 55 14.97 -1.15 -3.59
CA MET A 55 14.84 -2.61 -3.55
C MET A 55 13.41 -3.07 -3.83
N LEU A 56 12.41 -2.39 -3.24
CA LEU A 56 11.00 -2.72 -3.45
C LEU A 56 10.57 -2.46 -4.91
N THR A 57 11.02 -1.36 -5.51
CA THR A 57 10.73 -1.06 -6.93
C THR A 57 11.42 -2.02 -7.89
N GLU A 58 12.57 -2.61 -7.51
CA GLU A 58 13.28 -3.65 -8.24
C GLU A 58 12.68 -5.06 -8.06
N GLY A 59 11.61 -5.18 -7.25
CA GLY A 59 10.96 -6.46 -6.97
C GLY A 59 11.65 -7.29 -5.88
N GLN A 60 12.59 -6.71 -5.14
CA GLN A 60 13.32 -7.37 -4.04
C GLN A 60 12.55 -7.17 -2.71
N ALA A 61 11.27 -7.59 -2.68
CA ALA A 61 10.37 -7.27 -1.58
C ALA A 61 10.78 -7.88 -0.23
N ASP A 62 11.41 -9.08 -0.25
CA ASP A 62 11.94 -9.71 0.97
C ASP A 62 13.09 -8.91 1.59
N ASP A 63 14.03 -8.45 0.76
CA ASP A 63 15.19 -7.67 1.22
C ASP A 63 14.74 -6.27 1.69
N ALA A 64 13.79 -5.66 0.98
CA ALA A 64 13.16 -4.41 1.39
C ALA A 64 12.48 -4.55 2.76
N ALA A 65 11.67 -5.60 2.98
CA ALA A 65 11.01 -5.86 4.26
C ALA A 65 11.99 -6.01 5.42
N GLN A 66 13.11 -6.71 5.18
CA GLN A 66 14.16 -6.87 6.18
C GLN A 66 14.83 -5.52 6.50
N THR A 67 15.11 -4.72 5.48
CA THR A 67 15.74 -3.39 5.65
C THR A 67 14.81 -2.44 6.41
N PHE A 68 13.53 -2.35 6.06
CA PHE A 68 12.55 -1.55 6.81
C PHE A 68 12.41 -2.03 8.26
N SER A 69 12.39 -3.35 8.50
CA SER A 69 12.33 -3.89 9.85
C SER A 69 13.56 -3.52 10.68
N ALA A 70 14.74 -3.48 10.07
CA ALA A 70 15.98 -3.06 10.74
C ALA A 70 15.93 -1.56 11.11
N ILE A 71 15.41 -0.70 10.23
CA ILE A 71 15.21 0.73 10.51
C ILE A 71 14.26 0.91 11.69
N LEU A 72 13.16 0.16 11.75
CA LEU A 72 12.21 0.19 12.87
C LEU A 72 12.78 -0.34 14.18
N GLY A 73 13.85 -1.15 14.11
CA GLY A 73 14.62 -1.57 15.28
C GLY A 73 15.41 -0.41 15.91
N GLU A 74 15.86 0.55 15.11
CA GLU A 74 16.60 1.75 15.54
C GLU A 74 15.67 2.92 15.88
N ASP A 75 14.66 3.17 15.02
CA ASP A 75 13.63 4.18 15.23
C ASP A 75 12.22 3.56 15.10
N PRO A 76 11.60 3.17 16.22
CA PRO A 76 10.26 2.59 16.24
C PRO A 76 9.13 3.54 15.81
N ASN A 77 9.41 4.83 15.60
CA ASN A 77 8.43 5.83 15.16
C ASN A 77 8.65 6.29 13.72
N HIS A 78 9.51 5.60 12.96
CA HIS A 78 9.82 5.99 11.59
C HIS A 78 8.66 5.66 10.63
N ALA A 79 7.80 6.64 10.32
CA ALA A 79 6.60 6.46 9.50
C ALA A 79 6.91 5.89 8.10
N GLY A 80 7.96 6.38 7.43
CA GLY A 80 8.38 5.88 6.11
C GLY A 80 8.75 4.40 6.13
N ALA A 81 9.44 3.93 7.18
CA ALA A 81 9.80 2.53 7.32
C ALA A 81 8.57 1.63 7.61
N TYR A 82 7.60 2.11 8.40
CA TYR A 82 6.33 1.40 8.56
C TYR A 82 5.57 1.28 7.25
N GLY A 83 5.40 2.38 6.52
CA GLY A 83 4.74 2.38 5.22
C GLY A 83 5.44 1.47 4.21
N GLY A 84 6.78 1.51 4.17
CA GLY A 84 7.60 0.64 3.33
C GLY A 84 7.46 -0.83 3.68
N LEU A 85 7.47 -1.18 4.96
CA LEU A 85 7.29 -2.56 5.42
C LEU A 85 5.89 -3.11 5.06
N VAL A 86 4.84 -2.30 5.21
CA VAL A 86 3.49 -2.67 4.76
C VAL A 86 3.47 -2.95 3.26
N ARG A 87 4.06 -2.05 2.44
CA ARG A 87 4.15 -2.25 0.98
C ARG A 87 4.96 -3.48 0.60
N SER A 88 6.03 -3.78 1.32
CA SER A 88 6.83 -4.99 1.09
C SER A 88 6.00 -6.26 1.32
N HIS A 89 5.22 -6.33 2.40
CA HIS A 89 4.32 -7.46 2.64
C HIS A 89 3.19 -7.56 1.61
N ILE A 90 2.66 -6.42 1.13
CA ILE A 90 1.69 -6.41 0.02
C ILE A 90 2.33 -7.01 -1.25
N ALA A 91 3.55 -6.62 -1.59
CA ALA A 91 4.26 -7.14 -2.76
C ALA A 91 4.58 -8.65 -2.66
N LEU A 92 4.77 -9.16 -1.44
CA LEU A 92 4.93 -10.59 -1.15
C LEU A 92 3.61 -11.38 -1.17
N GLY A 93 2.46 -10.70 -1.24
CA GLY A 93 1.14 -11.31 -1.12
C GLY A 93 0.73 -11.64 0.33
N ASP A 94 1.51 -11.23 1.31
CA ASP A 94 1.29 -11.49 2.74
C ASP A 94 0.40 -10.40 3.36
N LEU A 95 -0.86 -10.30 2.88
CA LEU A 95 -1.79 -9.22 3.27
C LEU A 95 -2.11 -9.20 4.77
N ASP A 96 -2.11 -10.37 5.42
CA ASP A 96 -2.33 -10.46 6.87
C ASP A 96 -1.15 -9.90 7.67
N GLN A 97 0.07 -10.08 7.18
CA GLN A 97 1.26 -9.46 7.79
C GLN A 97 1.29 -7.95 7.55
N ALA A 98 0.92 -7.50 6.34
CA ALA A 98 0.78 -6.08 6.04
C ALA A 98 -0.20 -5.39 7.02
N GLU A 99 -1.36 -5.99 7.28
CA GLU A 99 -2.33 -5.48 8.24
C GLU A 99 -1.79 -5.51 9.68
N ALA A 100 -1.11 -6.58 10.07
CA ALA A 100 -0.52 -6.69 11.40
C ALA A 100 0.54 -5.58 11.65
N VAL A 101 1.36 -5.27 10.65
CA VAL A 101 2.34 -4.16 10.72
C VAL A 101 1.62 -2.83 10.84
N LEU A 102 0.62 -2.56 10.01
CA LEU A 102 -0.13 -1.31 10.02
C LEU A 102 -0.84 -1.08 11.38
N ASN A 103 -1.50 -2.11 11.92
CA ASN A 103 -2.17 -2.07 13.22
C ASN A 103 -1.19 -1.99 14.39
N GLY A 104 0.06 -2.38 14.20
CA GLY A 104 1.12 -2.30 15.19
C GLY A 104 1.83 -0.95 15.23
N ALA A 105 1.54 -0.04 14.32
CA ALA A 105 2.18 1.27 14.28
C ALA A 105 1.86 2.10 15.53
N PRO A 106 2.84 2.84 16.08
CA PRO A 106 2.63 3.75 17.20
C PRO A 106 1.56 4.81 16.90
N ALA A 107 0.80 5.20 17.94
CA ALA A 107 -0.28 6.18 17.79
C ALA A 107 0.22 7.54 17.29
N GLU A 108 1.46 7.88 17.59
CA GLU A 108 2.13 9.13 17.22
C GLU A 108 2.28 9.31 15.70
N ILE A 109 2.38 8.20 14.96
CA ILE A 109 2.56 8.18 13.50
C ILE A 109 1.34 7.62 12.75
N SER A 110 0.30 7.20 13.46
CA SER A 110 -0.88 6.52 12.86
C SER A 110 -1.64 7.37 11.84
N SER A 111 -1.51 8.69 11.91
CA SER A 111 -2.11 9.66 10.96
C SER A 111 -1.07 10.30 10.03
N SER A 112 0.09 9.67 9.85
CA SER A 112 1.07 10.13 8.87
C SER A 112 0.62 9.79 7.44
N SER A 113 1.03 10.60 6.47
CA SER A 113 0.73 10.39 5.05
C SER A 113 1.21 9.04 4.53
N GLU A 114 2.34 8.55 5.06
CA GLU A 114 2.96 7.28 4.69
C GLU A 114 2.09 6.09 5.11
N LEU A 115 1.51 6.13 6.33
CA LEU A 115 0.63 5.08 6.82
C LEU A 115 -0.76 5.16 6.19
N GLU A 116 -1.28 6.35 5.95
CA GLU A 116 -2.54 6.52 5.21
C GLU A 116 -2.43 5.95 3.79
N ALA A 117 -1.35 6.25 3.07
CA ALA A 117 -1.09 5.69 1.75
C ALA A 117 -0.92 4.16 1.78
N ALA A 118 -0.18 3.64 2.74
CA ALA A 118 0.01 2.19 2.90
C ALA A 118 -1.30 1.47 3.26
N SER A 119 -2.14 2.09 4.10
CA SER A 119 -3.49 1.57 4.42
C SER A 119 -4.38 1.50 3.19
N ALA A 120 -4.40 2.55 2.36
CA ALA A 120 -5.16 2.56 1.12
C ALA A 120 -4.69 1.47 0.15
N GLN A 121 -3.37 1.27 0.02
CA GLN A 121 -2.81 0.20 -0.81
C GLN A 121 -3.18 -1.19 -0.30
N LEU A 122 -3.15 -1.42 1.02
CA LEU A 122 -3.55 -2.69 1.62
C LEU A 122 -5.02 -2.99 1.37
N GLU A 123 -5.90 -2.00 1.53
CA GLU A 123 -7.31 -2.14 1.23
C GLU A 123 -7.55 -2.55 -0.23
N LEU A 124 -6.88 -1.88 -1.18
CA LEU A 124 -6.94 -2.23 -2.60
C LEU A 124 -6.44 -3.64 -2.88
N ALA A 125 -5.31 -4.05 -2.26
CA ALA A 125 -4.76 -5.38 -2.45
C ALA A 125 -5.70 -6.47 -1.93
N ARG A 126 -6.39 -6.27 -0.79
CA ARG A 126 -7.39 -7.20 -0.27
C ARG A 126 -8.59 -7.31 -1.20
N GLN A 127 -9.14 -6.18 -1.64
CA GLN A 127 -10.24 -6.16 -2.57
C GLN A 127 -9.90 -6.89 -3.89
N ALA A 128 -8.68 -6.71 -4.38
CA ALA A 128 -8.20 -7.39 -5.57
C ALA A 128 -8.03 -8.91 -5.38
N ALA A 129 -7.59 -9.34 -4.22
CA ALA A 129 -7.49 -10.77 -3.91
C ALA A 129 -8.87 -11.46 -3.99
N ASP A 130 -9.93 -10.74 -3.66
CA ASP A 130 -11.31 -11.24 -3.73
C ASP A 130 -11.94 -11.11 -5.13
N ALA A 131 -11.39 -10.26 -6.00
CA ALA A 131 -11.98 -9.91 -7.31
C ALA A 131 -11.71 -10.92 -8.44
N GLY A 132 -10.80 -11.88 -8.26
CA GLY A 132 -10.46 -12.90 -9.27
C GLY A 132 -9.55 -12.43 -10.43
N PRO A 133 -9.26 -13.30 -11.39
CA PRO A 133 -8.33 -13.01 -12.48
C PRO A 133 -8.83 -11.92 -13.44
N VAL A 134 -7.97 -11.00 -13.84
CA VAL A 134 -8.27 -9.91 -14.80
C VAL A 134 -8.89 -10.43 -16.11
N GLY A 135 -8.39 -11.55 -16.63
CA GLY A 135 -8.87 -12.10 -17.89
C GLY A 135 -10.34 -12.53 -17.86
N GLU A 136 -10.74 -13.23 -16.79
CA GLU A 136 -12.13 -13.72 -16.60
C GLU A 136 -13.08 -12.54 -16.39
N LEU A 137 -12.67 -11.54 -15.60
CA LEU A 137 -13.45 -10.34 -15.34
C LEU A 137 -13.59 -9.46 -16.59
N THR A 138 -12.53 -9.36 -17.40
CA THR A 138 -12.59 -8.66 -18.70
C THR A 138 -13.60 -9.31 -19.60
N ALA A 139 -13.56 -10.63 -19.77
CA ALA A 139 -14.52 -11.38 -20.58
C ALA A 139 -15.96 -11.22 -20.07
N ALA A 140 -16.17 -11.20 -18.75
CA ALA A 140 -17.48 -10.98 -18.16
C ALA A 140 -18.04 -9.57 -18.45
N VAL A 141 -17.19 -8.54 -18.42
CA VAL A 141 -17.57 -7.16 -18.76
C VAL A 141 -17.84 -7.00 -20.26
N GLU A 142 -17.09 -7.69 -21.11
CA GLU A 142 -17.31 -7.69 -22.58
C GLU A 142 -18.60 -8.42 -22.96
N ALA A 143 -18.93 -9.51 -22.26
CA ALA A 143 -20.15 -10.28 -22.47
C ALA A 143 -21.41 -9.53 -22.02
N ASP A 144 -21.32 -8.75 -20.97
CA ASP A 144 -22.41 -7.88 -20.47
C ASP A 144 -21.83 -6.58 -19.91
N GLU A 145 -21.94 -5.53 -20.70
CA GLU A 145 -21.48 -4.19 -20.31
C GLU A 145 -22.20 -3.62 -19.08
N ASN A 146 -23.36 -4.14 -18.69
CA ASN A 146 -24.13 -3.75 -17.52
C ASN A 146 -23.86 -4.67 -16.31
N ASN A 147 -22.92 -5.60 -16.43
CA ASN A 147 -22.42 -6.35 -15.29
C ASN A 147 -21.52 -5.43 -14.43
N TYR A 148 -22.17 -4.58 -13.62
CA TYR A 148 -21.49 -3.56 -12.80
C TYR A 148 -20.59 -4.19 -11.74
N GLN A 149 -20.97 -5.35 -11.21
CA GLN A 149 -20.12 -6.08 -10.26
C GLN A 149 -18.82 -6.53 -10.93
N ALA A 150 -18.88 -7.21 -12.07
CA ALA A 150 -17.70 -7.66 -12.79
C ALA A 150 -16.81 -6.46 -13.20
N ARG A 151 -17.39 -5.32 -13.56
CA ARG A 151 -16.64 -4.10 -13.89
C ARG A 151 -15.94 -3.52 -12.67
N PHE A 152 -16.58 -3.54 -11.52
CA PHE A 152 -15.99 -3.11 -10.26
C PHE A 152 -14.82 -4.02 -9.86
N ASP A 153 -15.04 -5.34 -9.88
CA ASP A 153 -14.03 -6.34 -9.55
C ASP A 153 -12.85 -6.29 -10.53
N LEU A 154 -13.13 -6.04 -11.83
CA LEU A 154 -12.09 -5.81 -12.82
C LEU A 154 -11.21 -4.60 -12.48
N ALA A 155 -11.81 -3.51 -12.02
CA ALA A 155 -11.04 -2.34 -11.62
C ALA A 155 -10.12 -2.63 -10.44
N LEU A 156 -10.59 -3.42 -9.47
CA LEU A 156 -9.78 -3.83 -8.32
C LEU A 156 -8.62 -4.72 -8.75
N ALA A 157 -8.90 -5.73 -9.59
CA ALA A 157 -7.90 -6.66 -10.09
C ALA A 157 -6.84 -5.96 -10.98
N LEU A 158 -7.24 -4.98 -11.82
CA LEU A 158 -6.31 -4.17 -12.63
C LEU A 158 -5.36 -3.37 -11.73
N HIS A 159 -5.90 -2.75 -10.67
CA HIS A 159 -5.06 -1.98 -9.77
C HIS A 159 -4.03 -2.84 -9.03
N ALA A 160 -4.43 -4.05 -8.61
CA ALA A 160 -3.51 -5.00 -7.98
C ALA A 160 -2.39 -5.50 -8.92
N ASN A 161 -2.62 -5.43 -10.22
CA ASN A 161 -1.62 -5.73 -11.24
C ASN A 161 -0.88 -4.47 -11.74
N ASP A 162 -0.80 -3.43 -10.92
CA ASP A 162 -0.13 -2.15 -11.20
C ASP A 162 -0.72 -1.36 -12.38
N ASP A 163 -1.89 -1.74 -12.90
CA ASP A 163 -2.63 -0.98 -13.92
C ASP A 163 -3.64 -0.01 -13.28
N ALA A 164 -3.12 1.01 -12.61
CA ALA A 164 -3.94 2.05 -11.99
C ALA A 164 -4.74 2.87 -13.03
N GLU A 165 -4.23 3.04 -14.26
CA GLU A 165 -4.93 3.75 -15.32
C GLU A 165 -6.15 2.95 -15.81
N GLY A 166 -5.99 1.64 -16.02
CA GLY A 166 -7.06 0.73 -16.35
C GLY A 166 -8.13 0.70 -15.25
N ALA A 167 -7.73 0.58 -13.98
CA ALA A 167 -8.63 0.60 -12.84
C ALA A 167 -9.47 1.89 -12.79
N VAL A 168 -8.85 3.06 -12.88
CA VAL A 168 -9.55 4.37 -12.91
C VAL A 168 -10.51 4.45 -14.09
N THR A 169 -10.14 3.89 -15.24
CA THR A 169 -11.00 3.89 -16.42
C THR A 169 -12.27 3.08 -16.21
N GLN A 170 -12.16 1.87 -15.64
CA GLN A 170 -13.32 1.02 -15.33
C GLN A 170 -14.24 1.65 -14.28
N LEU A 171 -13.68 2.25 -13.24
CA LEU A 171 -14.46 2.92 -12.19
C LEU A 171 -15.18 4.19 -12.72
N LEU A 172 -14.54 4.97 -13.56
CA LEU A 172 -15.19 6.13 -14.21
C LEU A 172 -16.33 5.71 -15.13
N GLU A 173 -16.15 4.61 -15.89
CA GLU A 173 -17.19 4.06 -16.75
C GLU A 173 -18.37 3.51 -15.93
N LEU A 174 -18.09 2.82 -14.82
CA LEU A 174 -19.13 2.37 -13.90
C LEU A 174 -19.90 3.56 -13.32
N PHE A 175 -19.23 4.59 -12.82
CA PHE A 175 -19.85 5.81 -12.29
C PHE A 175 -20.67 6.56 -13.35
N ARG A 176 -20.23 6.57 -14.61
CA ARG A 176 -20.96 7.17 -15.74
C ARG A 176 -22.27 6.43 -15.99
N ARG A 177 -22.29 5.10 -15.88
CA ARG A 177 -23.46 4.25 -16.15
C ARG A 177 -24.45 4.25 -15.00
N ASP A 178 -23.95 4.12 -13.77
CA ASP A 178 -24.77 4.15 -12.56
C ASP A 178 -23.97 4.79 -11.40
N ARG A 179 -24.35 6.03 -11.06
CA ARG A 179 -23.67 6.82 -10.01
C ARG A 179 -23.89 6.26 -8.61
N ASP A 180 -25.05 5.64 -8.41
CA ASP A 180 -25.54 5.22 -7.10
C ASP A 180 -25.37 3.70 -6.88
N TRP A 181 -24.84 2.99 -7.88
CA TRP A 181 -24.60 1.57 -7.79
C TRP A 181 -23.81 1.24 -6.50
N ASN A 182 -24.35 0.26 -5.75
CA ASN A 182 -23.79 -0.18 -4.47
C ASN A 182 -23.39 0.99 -3.56
N GLU A 183 -24.34 1.89 -3.31
CA GLU A 183 -24.17 3.08 -2.46
C GLU A 183 -23.05 4.05 -2.92
N GLY A 184 -22.80 4.10 -4.22
CA GLY A 184 -21.77 4.95 -4.80
C GLY A 184 -20.34 4.37 -4.70
N ALA A 185 -20.24 3.04 -4.64
CA ALA A 185 -18.97 2.32 -4.50
C ALA A 185 -17.91 2.74 -5.53
N ALA A 186 -18.30 2.97 -6.80
CA ALA A 186 -17.36 3.40 -7.84
C ALA A 186 -16.66 4.72 -7.48
N LYS A 187 -17.39 5.69 -6.95
CA LYS A 187 -16.82 6.98 -6.53
C LYS A 187 -15.92 6.83 -5.32
N THR A 188 -16.36 6.07 -4.33
CA THR A 188 -15.56 5.79 -3.12
C THR A 188 -14.24 5.14 -3.51
N GLN A 189 -14.29 4.12 -4.35
CA GLN A 189 -13.09 3.41 -4.81
C GLN A 189 -12.16 4.27 -5.65
N LEU A 190 -12.68 5.20 -6.49
CA LEU A 190 -11.84 6.16 -7.20
C LEU A 190 -11.00 7.01 -6.24
N PHE A 191 -11.59 7.48 -5.13
CA PHE A 191 -10.82 8.23 -4.14
C PHE A 191 -9.76 7.36 -3.46
N THR A 192 -10.08 6.12 -3.11
CA THR A 192 -9.10 5.17 -2.55
C THR A 192 -7.90 4.97 -3.50
N VAL A 193 -8.14 4.77 -4.80
CA VAL A 193 -7.07 4.68 -5.80
C VAL A 193 -6.27 5.97 -5.90
N PHE A 194 -6.93 7.13 -5.90
CA PHE A 194 -6.23 8.43 -5.96
C PHE A 194 -5.38 8.71 -4.73
N ASP A 195 -5.82 8.27 -3.56
CA ASP A 195 -5.09 8.48 -2.30
C ASP A 195 -3.91 7.52 -2.14
N ALA A 196 -3.94 6.36 -2.82
CA ALA A 196 -2.82 5.42 -2.89
C ALA A 196 -1.69 5.89 -3.84
N LEU A 197 -1.95 6.88 -4.71
CA LEU A 197 -0.99 7.44 -5.66
C LEU A 197 -0.49 8.82 -5.19
N LYS A 198 0.60 9.30 -5.82
CA LYS A 198 1.08 10.67 -5.56
C LYS A 198 0.08 11.70 -6.05
N ALA A 199 -0.16 12.75 -5.29
CA ALA A 199 -1.16 13.78 -5.62
C ALA A 199 -0.92 14.50 -6.97
N ASN A 200 0.30 14.52 -7.46
CA ASN A 200 0.70 15.08 -8.76
C ASN A 200 0.79 14.04 -9.88
N ASP A 201 0.39 12.79 -9.63
CA ASP A 201 0.37 11.74 -10.63
C ASP A 201 -0.59 12.11 -11.77
N PRO A 202 -0.19 11.94 -13.05
CA PRO A 202 -1.06 12.20 -14.20
C PRO A 202 -2.38 11.42 -14.16
N ILE A 203 -2.39 10.19 -13.64
CA ILE A 203 -3.59 9.37 -13.49
C ILE A 203 -4.57 10.05 -12.53
N VAL A 204 -4.08 10.52 -11.37
CA VAL A 204 -4.89 11.23 -10.37
C VAL A 204 -5.45 12.53 -10.94
N LEU A 205 -4.60 13.36 -11.56
CA LEU A 205 -5.02 14.64 -12.13
C LEU A 205 -6.08 14.48 -13.23
N ASN A 206 -5.86 13.54 -14.16
CA ASN A 206 -6.80 13.24 -15.23
C ASN A 206 -8.08 12.58 -14.72
N GLY A 207 -7.95 11.63 -13.78
CA GLY A 207 -9.08 10.94 -13.17
C GLY A 207 -10.00 11.90 -12.43
N ARG A 208 -9.48 12.77 -11.59
CA ARG A 208 -10.25 13.80 -10.87
C ARG A 208 -10.95 14.77 -11.81
N ARG A 209 -10.30 15.18 -12.91
CA ARG A 209 -10.91 16.03 -13.94
C ARG A 209 -12.09 15.33 -14.62
N LYS A 210 -11.92 14.06 -15.05
CA LYS A 210 -12.97 13.27 -15.68
C LYS A 210 -14.15 13.05 -14.72
N LEU A 211 -13.87 12.67 -13.45
CA LEU A 211 -14.88 12.50 -12.42
C LEU A 211 -15.68 13.79 -12.20
N SER A 212 -15.01 14.95 -12.09
CA SER A 212 -15.66 16.25 -11.96
C SER A 212 -16.60 16.52 -13.15
N THR A 213 -16.16 16.26 -14.37
CA THR A 213 -17.04 16.41 -15.56
C THR A 213 -18.28 15.54 -15.45
N LEU A 214 -18.14 14.29 -15.00
CA LEU A 214 -19.28 13.36 -14.84
C LEU A 214 -20.25 13.79 -13.71
N ILE A 215 -19.75 14.42 -12.65
CA ILE A 215 -20.61 14.90 -11.54
C ILE A 215 -21.49 16.08 -11.98
N PHE A 216 -20.96 16.97 -12.83
CA PHE A 216 -21.63 18.22 -13.20
C PHE A 216 -22.28 18.18 -14.59
N ALA A 217 -22.20 17.05 -15.30
CA ALA A 217 -22.94 16.81 -16.55
C ALA A 217 -24.35 16.26 -16.26
#